data_50e727e470e43e3ab55221566c00d1e2
#
_entry.id   50e727e470e43e3ab55221566c00d1e2
#
_cell.length_a   1.000
_cell.length_b   1.000
_cell.length_c   1.000
_cell.angle_alpha   90.00
_cell.angle_beta   90.00
_cell.angle_gamma   90.00
#
_symmetry.space_group_name_H-M   'P 1'
#
loop_
_entity.id
_entity.type
_entity.pdbx_description
1 polymer ?
#
loop_
_entity_poly.entity_id
_entity_poly.type
_entity_poly.pdbx_seq_one_letter_code
_entity_poly.pdbx_strand_id
1 'polypeptide(L)'
;VYLIILSAVPLTLLLYCPVMTVVSAVTPWTGFRTASVRHRKKHYTTLHLSTFDRVGHLNLHRAARFHRSFLATLQLELQRDSAPVYFTSHLMRPAHMKSMTLLMGKMDDTHRWRWTTVSIPPAVRNGIRLQTLVQEWRWITVPETGVLVLIRPRRRTR
;
A
#
# COMPACT_ATOMS: atom_id res chain seq x y z
N VAL A 1 -15.37 29.82 -22.60
CA VAL A 1 -14.25 29.19 -21.88
C VAL A 1 -14.71 28.63 -20.53
N TYR A 2 -15.36 29.39 -19.64
CA TYR A 2 -15.82 28.93 -18.33
C TYR A 2 -16.82 27.78 -18.39
N LEU A 3 -17.75 27.75 -19.34
CA LEU A 3 -18.71 26.66 -19.54
C LEU A 3 -18.02 25.34 -19.95
N ILE A 4 -16.98 25.42 -20.76
CA ILE A 4 -16.19 24.26 -21.18
C ILE A 4 -15.42 23.67 -19.97
N ILE A 5 -14.81 24.52 -19.14
CA ILE A 5 -14.10 24.09 -17.95
C ILE A 5 -15.07 23.48 -16.92
N LEU A 6 -16.24 24.11 -16.74
CA LEU A 6 -17.27 23.66 -15.80
C LEU A 6 -17.86 22.29 -16.18
N SER A 7 -17.95 21.99 -17.49
CA SER A 7 -18.42 20.67 -17.98
C SER A 7 -17.33 19.63 -18.06
N ALA A 8 -16.08 20.01 -18.32
CA ALA A 8 -14.96 19.09 -18.44
C ALA A 8 -14.61 18.41 -17.12
N VAL A 9 -14.67 19.12 -15.99
CA VAL A 9 -14.36 18.55 -14.67
C VAL A 9 -15.31 17.39 -14.30
N PRO A 10 -16.64 17.56 -14.26
CA PRO A 10 -17.55 16.46 -13.94
C PRO A 10 -17.49 15.33 -14.97
N LEU A 11 -17.28 15.62 -16.26
CA LEU A 11 -17.13 14.60 -17.29
C LEU A 11 -15.85 13.76 -17.05
N THR A 12 -14.74 14.40 -16.73
CA THR A 12 -13.48 13.70 -16.39
C THR A 12 -13.65 12.81 -15.16
N LEU A 13 -14.32 13.30 -14.11
CA LEU A 13 -14.60 12.51 -12.91
C LEU A 13 -15.52 11.32 -13.21
N LEU A 14 -16.54 11.49 -14.05
CA LEU A 14 -17.44 10.43 -14.47
C LEU A 14 -16.73 9.37 -15.32
N LEU A 15 -15.83 9.77 -16.21
CA LEU A 15 -15.11 8.84 -17.08
C LEU A 15 -13.91 8.20 -16.40
N TYR A 16 -13.42 8.77 -15.32
CA TYR A 16 -12.21 8.28 -14.63
C TYR A 16 -12.35 6.83 -14.17
N CYS A 17 -13.45 6.47 -13.52
CA CYS A 17 -13.68 5.12 -13.03
C CYS A 17 -13.74 4.06 -14.14
N PRO A 18 -14.53 4.20 -15.21
CA PRO A 18 -14.54 3.23 -16.31
C PRO A 18 -13.19 3.15 -17.03
N VAL A 19 -12.52 4.28 -17.28
CA VAL A 19 -11.19 4.30 -17.90
C VAL A 19 -10.17 3.56 -17.02
N MET A 20 -10.12 3.86 -15.73
CA MET A 20 -9.22 3.18 -14.80
C MET A 20 -9.54 1.69 -14.65
N THR A 21 -10.80 1.29 -14.85
CA THR A 21 -11.20 -0.13 -14.87
C THR A 21 -10.56 -0.86 -16.04
N VAL A 22 -10.64 -0.29 -17.24
CA VAL A 22 -10.02 -0.85 -18.44
C VAL A 22 -8.49 -0.85 -18.30
N VAL A 23 -7.90 0.26 -17.91
CA VAL A 23 -6.45 0.37 -17.68
C VAL A 23 -5.96 -0.68 -16.69
N SER A 24 -6.65 -0.85 -15.56
CA SER A 24 -6.24 -1.85 -14.55
C SER A 24 -6.39 -3.30 -15.05
N ALA A 25 -7.26 -3.55 -16.01
CA ALA A 25 -7.46 -4.88 -16.58
C ALA A 25 -6.35 -5.26 -17.58
N VAL A 26 -5.82 -4.27 -18.32
CA VAL A 26 -4.84 -4.52 -19.39
C VAL A 26 -3.39 -4.26 -18.96
N THR A 27 -3.17 -3.56 -17.84
CA THR A 27 -1.81 -3.24 -17.37
C THR A 27 -1.29 -4.29 -16.39
N PRO A 28 -0.02 -4.72 -16.51
CA PRO A 28 0.63 -5.62 -15.56
C PRO A 28 1.04 -4.91 -14.26
N TRP A 29 0.68 -3.65 -14.09
CA TRP A 29 1.16 -2.79 -12.99
C TRP A 29 0.30 -2.90 -11.73
N THR A 30 -0.22 -4.08 -11.46
CA THR A 30 -1.00 -4.40 -10.26
C THR A 30 -0.12 -5.00 -9.16
N GLY A 31 -0.58 -4.94 -7.92
CA GLY A 31 0.10 -5.49 -6.76
C GLY A 31 0.95 -4.49 -6.00
N PHE A 32 1.73 -5.01 -5.05
CA PHE A 32 2.61 -4.18 -4.23
C PHE A 32 3.90 -3.83 -4.96
N ARG A 33 4.37 -2.62 -4.70
CA ARG A 33 5.60 -2.07 -5.26
C ARG A 33 6.43 -1.43 -4.17
N THR A 34 7.71 -1.30 -4.46
CA THR A 34 8.66 -0.59 -3.60
C THR A 34 8.97 0.78 -4.15
N ALA A 35 9.13 1.75 -3.26
CA ALA A 35 9.64 3.08 -3.59
C ALA A 35 10.74 3.47 -2.60
N SER A 36 11.78 4.10 -3.10
CA SER A 36 12.84 4.65 -2.25
C SER A 36 12.45 6.03 -1.75
N VAL A 37 12.51 6.21 -0.44
CA VAL A 37 12.20 7.48 0.22
C VAL A 37 13.40 7.91 1.05
N ARG A 38 13.78 9.19 0.92
CA ARG A 38 14.83 9.79 1.73
C ARG A 38 14.22 10.58 2.89
N HIS A 39 14.57 10.21 4.11
CA HIS A 39 14.16 10.93 5.31
C HIS A 39 15.37 11.21 6.20
N ARG A 40 15.59 12.46 6.58
CA ARG A 40 16.71 12.89 7.44
C ARG A 40 18.06 12.29 7.02
N LYS A 41 18.44 12.44 5.74
CA LYS A 41 19.68 11.93 5.14
C LYS A 41 19.80 10.39 5.08
N LYS A 42 18.78 9.63 5.49
CA LYS A 42 18.76 8.16 5.40
C LYS A 42 17.81 7.71 4.30
N HIS A 43 18.19 6.67 3.60
CA HIS A 43 17.35 6.02 2.60
C HIS A 43 16.52 4.92 3.26
N TYR A 44 15.27 4.84 2.89
CA TYR A 44 14.31 3.84 3.31
C TYR A 44 13.60 3.30 2.08
N THR A 45 13.26 2.03 2.10
CA THR A 45 12.33 1.46 1.14
C THR A 45 10.93 1.41 1.76
N THR A 46 9.94 1.90 1.04
CA THR A 46 8.54 1.78 1.44
C THR A 46 7.80 0.87 0.50
N LEU A 47 6.85 0.09 1.04
CA LEU A 47 5.92 -0.70 0.24
C LEU A 47 4.59 0.03 0.14
N HIS A 48 4.06 0.07 -1.07
CA HIS A 48 2.74 0.63 -1.34
C HIS A 48 2.00 -0.23 -2.36
N LEU A 49 0.69 -0.25 -2.25
CA LEU A 49 -0.16 -0.87 -3.25
C LEU A 49 -0.19 0.02 -4.49
N SER A 50 -0.19 -0.58 -5.67
CA SER A 50 -0.32 0.16 -6.92
C SER A 50 -1.61 0.98 -6.95
N THR A 51 -1.54 2.20 -7.47
CA THR A 51 -2.71 3.06 -7.67
C THR A 51 -3.72 2.50 -8.68
N PHE A 52 -3.31 1.52 -9.48
CA PHE A 52 -4.17 0.80 -10.42
C PHE A 52 -4.97 -0.31 -9.75
N ASP A 53 -4.65 -0.68 -8.50
CA ASP A 53 -5.39 -1.70 -7.78
C ASP A 53 -6.65 -1.13 -7.13
N ARG A 54 -7.76 -1.83 -7.33
CA ARG A 54 -9.07 -1.46 -6.79
C ARG A 54 -9.25 -2.08 -5.40
N VAL A 55 -9.23 -1.25 -4.37
CA VAL A 55 -9.37 -1.66 -2.97
C VAL A 55 -10.80 -1.60 -2.45
N GLY A 56 -11.68 -0.86 -3.11
CA GLY A 56 -13.09 -0.71 -2.72
C GLY A 56 -13.93 -1.97 -2.95
N HIS A 57 -13.51 -2.87 -3.83
CA HIS A 57 -14.16 -4.15 -4.14
C HIS A 57 -13.30 -5.35 -3.71
N LEU A 58 -12.89 -5.37 -2.46
CA LEU A 58 -12.14 -6.48 -1.89
C LEU A 58 -13.06 -7.70 -1.65
N ASN A 59 -12.94 -8.70 -2.52
CA ASN A 59 -13.43 -10.05 -2.27
C ASN A 59 -12.29 -10.94 -1.72
N LEU A 60 -12.63 -12.13 -1.21
CA LEU A 60 -11.65 -13.05 -0.62
C LEU A 60 -10.49 -13.39 -1.58
N HIS A 61 -10.81 -13.61 -2.86
CA HIS A 61 -9.80 -13.95 -3.86
C HIS A 61 -8.83 -12.79 -4.12
N ARG A 62 -9.35 -11.57 -4.22
CA ARG A 62 -8.54 -10.36 -4.41
C ARG A 62 -7.71 -10.03 -3.18
N ALA A 63 -8.30 -10.17 -1.98
CA ALA A 63 -7.57 -10.00 -0.72
C ALA A 63 -6.41 -11.00 -0.59
N ALA A 64 -6.63 -12.27 -0.95
CA ALA A 64 -5.59 -13.29 -0.96
C ALA A 64 -4.48 -13.00 -1.99
N ARG A 65 -4.85 -12.47 -3.17
CA ARG A 65 -3.87 -12.02 -4.18
C ARG A 65 -3.03 -10.87 -3.67
N PHE A 66 -3.64 -9.86 -3.06
CA PHE A 66 -2.92 -8.73 -2.47
C PHE A 66 -1.98 -9.18 -1.36
N HIS A 67 -2.44 -10.08 -0.50
CA HIS A 67 -1.62 -10.62 0.57
C HIS A 67 -0.40 -11.37 0.04
N ARG A 68 -0.57 -12.23 -0.97
CA ARG A 68 0.55 -12.93 -1.62
C ARG A 68 1.52 -11.97 -2.28
N SER A 69 1.02 -10.99 -3.03
CA SER A 69 1.84 -9.94 -3.67
C SER A 69 2.62 -9.15 -2.63
N PHE A 70 1.99 -8.78 -1.51
CA PHE A 70 2.66 -8.08 -0.41
C PHE A 70 3.82 -8.90 0.16
N LEU A 71 3.59 -10.15 0.52
CA LEU A 71 4.63 -11.01 1.09
C LEU A 71 5.77 -11.27 0.10
N ALA A 72 5.45 -11.52 -1.17
CA ALA A 72 6.46 -11.74 -2.20
C ALA A 72 7.33 -10.48 -2.42
N THR A 73 6.71 -9.30 -2.51
CA THR A 73 7.43 -8.03 -2.68
C THR A 73 8.29 -7.73 -1.45
N LEU A 74 7.76 -7.94 -0.25
CA LEU A 74 8.50 -7.75 1.00
C LEU A 74 9.70 -8.70 1.07
N GLN A 75 9.50 -9.98 0.79
CA GLN A 75 10.57 -10.97 0.80
C GLN A 75 11.68 -10.64 -0.20
N LEU A 76 11.31 -10.26 -1.42
CA LEU A 76 12.27 -9.86 -2.45
C LEU A 76 13.09 -8.63 -2.01
N GLU A 77 12.45 -7.65 -1.38
CA GLU A 77 13.14 -6.44 -0.93
C GLU A 77 14.08 -6.72 0.26
N LEU A 78 13.66 -7.58 1.18
CA LEU A 78 14.52 -7.99 2.30
C LEU A 78 15.75 -8.79 1.83
N GLN A 79 15.62 -9.58 0.76
CA GLN A 79 16.75 -10.29 0.17
C GLN A 79 17.79 -9.38 -0.49
N ARG A 80 17.37 -8.18 -0.93
CA ARG A 80 18.30 -7.18 -1.49
C ARG A 80 19.18 -6.50 -0.44
N ASP A 81 18.80 -6.58 0.83
CA ASP A 81 19.56 -6.11 2.02
C ASP A 81 20.11 -4.67 1.92
N SER A 82 19.45 -3.82 1.15
CA SER A 82 20.01 -2.52 0.76
C SER A 82 19.59 -1.37 1.69
N ALA A 83 18.38 -1.38 2.22
CA ALA A 83 17.86 -0.29 3.03
C ALA A 83 16.81 -0.76 4.04
N PRO A 84 16.63 -0.01 5.16
CA PRO A 84 15.51 -0.29 6.05
C PRO A 84 14.18 -0.17 5.31
N VAL A 85 13.30 -1.15 5.52
CA VAL A 85 11.96 -1.16 4.94
C VAL A 85 10.97 -0.63 5.97
N TYR A 86 10.11 0.31 5.56
CA TYR A 86 8.99 0.72 6.39
C TYR A 86 7.71 0.84 5.55
N PHE A 87 6.59 0.62 6.18
CA PHE A 87 5.28 0.88 5.57
C PHE A 87 4.22 1.07 6.64
N THR A 88 3.16 1.79 6.26
CA THR A 88 1.98 1.97 7.10
C THR A 88 0.78 1.39 6.35
N SER A 89 -0.02 0.60 7.03
CA SER A 89 -1.21 0.01 6.44
C SER A 89 -2.40 0.04 7.40
N HIS A 90 -3.53 0.51 6.90
CA HIS A 90 -4.84 0.40 7.55
C HIS A 90 -5.55 -0.93 7.21
N LEU A 91 -5.00 -1.69 6.25
CA LEU A 91 -5.56 -2.98 5.80
C LEU A 91 -4.94 -4.19 6.52
N MET A 92 -3.97 -3.95 7.41
CA MET A 92 -3.33 -5.03 8.17
C MET A 92 -4.28 -5.61 9.21
N ARG A 93 -4.78 -6.81 8.92
CA ARG A 93 -5.60 -7.61 9.83
C ARG A 93 -4.73 -8.57 10.65
N PRO A 94 -5.23 -9.15 11.76
CA PRO A 94 -4.47 -10.13 12.56
C PRO A 94 -3.88 -11.28 11.75
N ALA A 95 -4.60 -11.78 10.75
CA ALA A 95 -4.10 -12.82 9.84
C ALA A 95 -2.86 -12.39 9.04
N HIS A 96 -2.84 -11.13 8.57
CA HIS A 96 -1.68 -10.57 7.88
C HIS A 96 -0.48 -10.42 8.81
N MET A 97 -0.72 -9.99 10.06
CA MET A 97 0.34 -9.89 11.08
C MET A 97 0.92 -11.26 11.42
N LYS A 98 0.08 -12.31 11.52
CA LYS A 98 0.54 -13.68 11.73
C LYS A 98 1.46 -14.16 10.59
N SER A 99 1.06 -13.97 9.35
CA SER A 99 1.87 -14.35 8.17
C SER A 99 3.19 -13.59 8.13
N MET A 100 3.16 -12.32 8.50
CA MET A 100 4.36 -11.48 8.56
C MET A 100 5.29 -11.91 9.70
N THR A 101 4.77 -12.26 10.86
CA THR A 101 5.56 -12.82 11.97
C THR A 101 6.25 -14.12 11.55
N LEU A 102 5.55 -14.98 10.82
CA LEU A 102 6.15 -16.23 10.29
C LEU A 102 7.26 -15.94 9.27
N LEU A 103 7.06 -14.97 8.38
CA LEU A 103 8.10 -14.56 7.42
C LEU A 103 9.32 -13.99 8.14
N MET A 104 9.10 -13.10 9.10
CA MET A 104 10.19 -12.46 9.85
C MET A 104 10.92 -13.45 10.76
N GLY A 105 10.23 -14.46 11.29
CA GLY A 105 10.88 -15.55 12.05
C GLY A 105 11.89 -16.33 11.22
N LYS A 106 11.66 -16.49 9.92
CA LYS A 106 12.62 -17.11 8.99
C LYS A 106 13.83 -16.21 8.69
N MET A 107 13.72 -14.91 8.93
CA MET A 107 14.75 -13.91 8.63
C MET A 107 15.33 -13.27 9.90
N ASP A 108 15.07 -13.83 11.07
CA ASP A 108 15.47 -13.23 12.36
C ASP A 108 16.98 -13.08 12.51
N ASP A 109 17.78 -13.94 11.89
CA ASP A 109 19.24 -13.83 11.89
C ASP A 109 19.77 -12.63 11.11
N THR A 110 19.02 -12.18 10.10
CA THR A 110 19.46 -11.11 9.17
C THR A 110 18.76 -9.78 9.40
N HIS A 111 17.55 -9.79 9.94
CA HIS A 111 16.72 -8.60 10.09
C HIS A 111 16.14 -8.48 11.49
N ARG A 112 15.98 -7.22 11.94
CA ARG A 112 15.19 -6.85 13.12
C ARG A 112 13.95 -6.13 12.66
N TRP A 113 12.81 -6.44 13.23
CA TRP A 113 11.57 -5.78 12.92
C TRP A 113 10.81 -5.35 14.16
N ARG A 114 10.03 -4.32 14.01
CA ARG A 114 9.10 -3.85 15.02
C ARG A 114 7.88 -3.26 14.36
N TRP A 115 6.78 -3.30 15.03
CA TRP A 115 5.55 -2.66 14.60
C TRP A 115 4.90 -1.90 15.74
N THR A 116 4.10 -0.91 15.40
CA THR A 116 3.32 -0.12 16.35
C THR A 116 2.02 0.31 15.71
N THR A 117 0.99 0.48 16.52
CA THR A 117 -0.26 1.08 16.09
C THR A 117 -0.08 2.59 15.98
N VAL A 118 -0.52 3.17 14.88
CA VAL A 118 -0.47 4.61 14.62
C VAL A 118 -1.85 5.14 14.30
N SER A 119 -2.12 6.36 14.73
CA SER A 119 -3.34 7.06 14.33
C SER A 119 -3.24 7.52 12.89
N ILE A 120 -4.30 7.33 12.11
CA ILE A 120 -4.41 7.83 10.74
C ILE A 120 -5.11 9.18 10.77
N PRO A 121 -4.42 10.26 10.39
CA PRO A 121 -5.00 11.60 10.41
C PRO A 121 -6.31 11.68 9.60
N PRO A 122 -7.30 12.47 10.05
CA PRO A 122 -8.57 12.63 9.33
C PRO A 122 -8.39 13.04 7.87
N ALA A 123 -7.42 13.89 7.57
CA ALA A 123 -7.11 14.31 6.20
C ALA A 123 -6.70 13.13 5.32
N VAL A 124 -5.87 12.20 5.83
CA VAL A 124 -5.45 10.99 5.11
C VAL A 124 -6.64 10.04 4.91
N ARG A 125 -7.47 9.85 5.95
CA ARG A 125 -8.70 9.03 5.84
C ARG A 125 -9.65 9.57 4.78
N ASN A 126 -9.88 10.88 4.77
CA ASN A 126 -10.72 11.53 3.77
C ASN A 126 -10.11 11.45 2.36
N GLY A 127 -8.79 11.59 2.24
CA GLY A 127 -8.09 11.38 0.97
C GLY A 127 -8.31 9.98 0.41
N ILE A 128 -8.17 8.94 1.23
CA ILE A 128 -8.44 7.54 0.83
C ILE A 128 -9.90 7.34 0.41
N ARG A 129 -10.86 7.92 1.16
CA ARG A 129 -12.30 7.86 0.82
C ARG A 129 -12.59 8.51 -0.51
N LEU A 130 -12.08 9.73 -0.73
CA LEU A 130 -12.25 10.47 -1.97
C LEU A 130 -11.59 9.75 -3.16
N GLN A 131 -10.39 9.22 -2.96
CA GLN A 131 -9.72 8.42 -3.98
C GLN A 131 -10.57 7.20 -4.37
N THR A 132 -11.09 6.46 -3.40
CA THR A 132 -11.93 5.29 -3.68
C THR A 132 -13.26 5.68 -4.31
N LEU A 133 -13.84 6.80 -3.90
CA LEU A 133 -15.06 7.31 -4.51
C LEU A 133 -14.85 7.65 -6.00
N VAL A 134 -13.77 8.34 -6.33
CA VAL A 134 -13.46 8.71 -7.72
C VAL A 134 -13.06 7.51 -8.57
N GLN A 135 -12.23 6.60 -8.02
CA GLN A 135 -11.71 5.44 -8.76
C GLN A 135 -12.73 4.31 -8.94
N GLU A 136 -13.62 4.13 -7.97
CA GLU A 136 -14.49 2.95 -7.90
C GLU A 136 -15.95 3.29 -7.67
N TRP A 137 -16.30 4.58 -7.59
CA TRP A 137 -17.63 5.09 -7.24
C TRP A 137 -18.18 4.48 -5.94
N ARG A 138 -17.28 4.26 -4.98
CA ARG A 138 -17.62 3.63 -3.73
C ARG A 138 -17.10 4.41 -2.54
N TRP A 139 -17.97 4.65 -1.57
CA TRP A 139 -17.59 5.21 -0.29
C TRP A 139 -17.22 4.09 0.67
N ILE A 140 -16.00 4.13 1.21
CA ILE A 140 -15.50 3.12 2.16
C ILE A 140 -15.31 3.71 3.55
N THR A 141 -15.40 2.86 4.55
CA THR A 141 -15.00 3.21 5.92
C THR A 141 -13.50 2.95 6.08
N VAL A 142 -12.75 4.01 6.41
CA VAL A 142 -11.31 3.90 6.72
C VAL A 142 -11.14 3.95 8.23
N PRO A 143 -10.46 2.97 8.85
CA PRO A 143 -10.27 2.92 10.29
C PRO A 143 -9.43 4.11 10.78
N GLU A 144 -9.56 4.43 12.07
CA GLU A 144 -8.82 5.54 12.71
C GLU A 144 -7.37 5.18 13.00
N THR A 145 -7.10 3.90 13.07
CA THR A 145 -5.76 3.37 13.37
C THR A 145 -5.27 2.46 12.27
N GLY A 146 -3.98 2.46 12.07
CA GLY A 146 -3.26 1.56 11.20
C GLY A 146 -2.03 0.98 11.89
N VAL A 147 -1.29 0.14 11.19
CA VAL A 147 -0.06 -0.46 11.68
C VAL A 147 1.11 0.13 10.91
N LEU A 148 2.07 0.68 11.64
CA LEU A 148 3.38 1.05 11.10
C LEU A 148 4.36 -0.09 11.38
N VAL A 149 5.00 -0.57 10.36
CA VAL A 149 6.03 -1.61 10.44
C VAL A 149 7.37 -1.03 10.01
N LEU A 150 8.42 -1.35 10.76
CA LEU A 150 9.79 -0.99 10.44
C LEU A 150 10.68 -2.22 10.54
N ILE A 151 11.36 -2.55 9.45
CA ILE A 151 12.29 -3.66 9.32
C ILE A 151 13.68 -3.08 9.03
N ARG A 152 14.68 -3.53 9.76
CA ARG A 152 16.07 -3.08 9.59
C ARG A 152 16.98 -4.28 9.44
N PRO A 153 17.95 -4.25 8.51
CA PRO A 153 18.99 -5.26 8.47
C PRO A 153 19.80 -5.24 9.77
N ARG A 154 20.15 -6.42 10.26
CA ARG A 154 21.12 -6.55 11.37
C ARG A 154 22.50 -6.25 10.80
N ARG A 155 23.24 -5.36 11.44
CA ARG A 155 24.65 -5.17 11.08
C ARG A 155 25.38 -6.50 11.37
N ARG A 156 25.97 -7.10 10.35
CA ARG A 156 26.94 -8.18 10.59
C ARG A 156 28.09 -7.56 11.38
N THR A 157 28.23 -7.91 12.65
CA THR A 157 29.48 -7.70 13.37
C THR A 157 30.51 -8.59 12.67
N ARG A 158 31.45 -7.92 12.00
CA ARG A 158 32.66 -8.56 11.53
C ARG A 158 33.54 -8.89 12.73
#